data_2dca4fedd84b8d8ffe1dc0b5c6b685c2
#
_entry.id   2dca4fedd84b8d8ffe1dc0b5c6b685c2
#
_cell.length_a   1.000
_cell.length_b   1.000
_cell.length_c   1.000
_cell.angle_alpha   90.00
_cell.angle_beta   90.00
_cell.angle_gamma   90.00
#
_symmetry.space_group_name_H-M   'P 1'
#
loop_
_entity.id
_entity.type
_entity.pdbx_description
1 polymer ?
#
loop_
_entity_poly.entity_id
_entity_poly.type
_entity_poly.pdbx_seq_one_letter_code
_entity_poly.pdbx_strand_id
1 'polypeptide(L)'
;AVVGIPNDQLADYVNAGLTAEVPAELYNDADFSEAAVQACYVDGKRYAAPLSVETTALFYNTDMVEKVPATWEELVEQAVENGGVQFDATSIYYDLGFVRACGGYIFNYQNGAYDTSDIGLANDGAVQAYHFLDDLCNRYGLITADVTADIARSNFQNGKCAYYIGGPWDIDGFTSAETPFGITEMPTFHGQAFVTPVGTQVSFVGKDSDKQEPAWS
;
A
#
# COMPACT_ATOMS: atom_id res chain seq x y z
N ALA A 1 6.32 -26.50 7.13
CA ALA A 1 6.73 -25.47 6.16
C ALA A 1 6.50 -24.10 6.75
N VAL A 2 7.37 -23.15 6.45
CA VAL A 2 7.17 -21.71 6.70
C VAL A 2 6.68 -21.07 5.42
N VAL A 3 5.67 -20.19 5.53
CA VAL A 3 5.06 -19.51 4.38
C VAL A 3 5.05 -18.02 4.67
N GLY A 4 5.60 -17.22 3.75
CA GLY A 4 5.56 -15.76 3.79
C GLY A 4 4.41 -15.23 2.95
N ILE A 5 3.63 -14.29 3.49
CA ILE A 5 2.47 -13.67 2.82
C ILE A 5 2.29 -12.20 3.27
N PRO A 6 1.58 -11.38 2.50
CA PRO A 6 1.02 -10.15 3.00
C PRO A 6 -0.03 -10.43 4.10
N ASN A 7 -0.10 -9.58 5.12
CA ASN A 7 -0.95 -9.79 6.29
C ASN A 7 -2.45 -9.82 6.00
N ASP A 8 -2.91 -9.18 4.96
CA ASP A 8 -4.31 -9.17 4.53
C ASP A 8 -4.85 -10.56 4.16
N GLN A 9 -3.96 -11.49 3.80
CA GLN A 9 -4.30 -12.88 3.49
C GLN A 9 -4.31 -13.80 4.73
N LEU A 10 -3.72 -13.38 5.86
CA LEU A 10 -3.51 -14.25 7.01
C LEU A 10 -4.82 -14.85 7.55
N ALA A 11 -5.87 -14.05 7.63
CA ALA A 11 -7.17 -14.50 8.13
C ALA A 11 -7.76 -15.65 7.29
N ASP A 12 -7.57 -15.64 5.98
CA ASP A 12 -8.05 -16.71 5.09
C ASP A 12 -7.34 -18.03 5.38
N TYR A 13 -6.01 -17.99 5.59
CA TYR A 13 -5.23 -19.18 5.97
C TYR A 13 -5.61 -19.71 7.35
N VAL A 14 -5.87 -18.81 8.32
CA VAL A 14 -6.33 -19.18 9.67
C VAL A 14 -7.71 -19.85 9.60
N ASN A 15 -8.65 -19.24 8.89
CA ASN A 15 -10.01 -19.75 8.72
C ASN A 15 -10.05 -21.10 7.97
N ALA A 16 -9.12 -21.30 7.04
CA ALA A 16 -8.93 -22.58 6.37
C ALA A 16 -8.25 -23.64 7.25
N GLY A 17 -7.81 -23.29 8.47
CA GLY A 17 -7.16 -24.20 9.42
C GLY A 17 -5.74 -24.63 9.01
N LEU A 18 -5.06 -23.82 8.20
CA LEU A 18 -3.75 -24.13 7.63
C LEU A 18 -2.57 -23.62 8.48
N THR A 19 -2.81 -22.73 9.45
CA THR A 19 -1.79 -22.09 10.27
C THR A 19 -1.71 -22.70 11.67
N ALA A 20 -0.49 -22.82 12.20
CA ALA A 20 -0.25 -23.08 13.61
C ALA A 20 -0.30 -21.80 14.43
N GLU A 21 -0.88 -21.86 15.63
CA GLU A 21 -0.82 -20.74 16.59
C GLU A 21 0.63 -20.56 17.07
N VAL A 22 1.10 -19.31 17.15
CA VAL A 22 2.45 -18.98 17.60
C VAL A 22 2.55 -19.21 19.12
N PRO A 23 3.53 -19.98 19.62
CA PRO A 23 3.76 -20.12 21.05
C PRO A 23 4.02 -18.76 21.71
N ALA A 24 3.31 -18.45 22.80
CA ALA A 24 3.31 -17.12 23.41
C ALA A 24 4.70 -16.68 23.92
N GLU A 25 5.59 -17.62 24.24
CA GLU A 25 6.94 -17.38 24.75
C GLU A 25 7.96 -17.00 23.69
N LEU A 26 7.64 -17.15 22.38
CA LEU A 26 8.64 -16.98 21.32
C LEU A 26 8.90 -15.53 20.94
N TYR A 27 7.89 -14.66 21.11
CA TYR A 27 7.99 -13.27 20.65
C TYR A 27 7.54 -12.30 21.74
N ASN A 28 8.34 -11.26 21.93
CA ASN A 28 7.98 -10.09 22.72
C ASN A 28 7.44 -9.02 21.79
N ASP A 29 6.15 -8.70 21.89
CA ASP A 29 5.51 -7.68 21.04
C ASP A 29 6.15 -6.29 21.17
N ALA A 30 6.82 -6.00 22.29
CA ALA A 30 7.53 -4.73 22.48
C ALA A 30 8.76 -4.54 21.56
N ASP A 31 9.23 -5.61 20.92
CA ASP A 31 10.36 -5.57 19.99
C ASP A 31 9.94 -5.13 18.57
N PHE A 32 8.63 -4.99 18.32
CA PHE A 32 8.05 -4.68 17.02
C PHE A 32 7.17 -3.42 17.07
N SER A 33 6.92 -2.81 15.91
CA SER A 33 5.93 -1.73 15.82
C SER A 33 4.52 -2.27 16.07
N GLU A 34 3.65 -1.45 16.64
CA GLU A 34 2.25 -1.82 16.93
C GLU A 34 1.52 -2.36 15.68
N ALA A 35 1.72 -1.70 14.52
CA ALA A 35 1.11 -2.14 13.25
C ALA A 35 1.59 -3.54 12.84
N ALA A 36 2.88 -3.85 13.01
CA ALA A 36 3.44 -5.16 12.70
C ALA A 36 2.91 -6.26 13.64
N VAL A 37 2.75 -5.93 14.92
CA VAL A 37 2.16 -6.84 15.91
C VAL A 37 0.70 -7.15 15.57
N GLN A 38 -0.10 -6.11 15.35
CA GLN A 38 -1.53 -6.24 15.02
C GLN A 38 -1.75 -7.10 13.78
N ALA A 39 -0.89 -6.96 12.77
CA ALA A 39 -0.94 -7.72 11.52
C ALA A 39 -0.76 -9.25 11.69
N CYS A 40 -0.24 -9.69 12.83
CA CYS A 40 0.00 -11.11 13.14
C CYS A 40 -1.14 -11.79 13.89
N TYR A 41 -2.18 -11.04 14.27
CA TYR A 41 -3.29 -11.54 15.08
C TYR A 41 -4.56 -11.71 14.26
N VAL A 42 -5.27 -12.82 14.51
CA VAL A 42 -6.61 -13.11 14.02
C VAL A 42 -7.45 -13.58 15.21
N ASP A 43 -8.61 -12.96 15.45
CA ASP A 43 -9.53 -13.28 16.55
C ASP A 43 -8.84 -13.34 17.94
N GLY A 44 -7.92 -12.41 18.17
CA GLY A 44 -7.19 -12.27 19.45
C GLY A 44 -6.08 -13.30 19.69
N LYS A 45 -5.75 -14.12 18.70
CA LYS A 45 -4.65 -15.09 18.74
C LYS A 45 -3.60 -14.77 17.70
N ARG A 46 -2.33 -15.01 18.05
CA ARG A 46 -1.20 -14.80 17.16
C ARG A 46 -0.95 -16.02 16.27
N TYR A 47 -0.90 -15.83 14.96
CA TYR A 47 -0.70 -16.89 13.96
C TYR A 47 0.53 -16.68 13.09
N ALA A 48 1.20 -15.53 13.20
CA ALA A 48 2.33 -15.22 12.34
C ALA A 48 3.42 -14.44 13.10
N ALA A 49 4.61 -14.38 12.49
CA ALA A 49 5.70 -13.49 12.87
C ALA A 49 5.83 -12.38 11.82
N PRO A 50 6.04 -11.11 12.21
CA PRO A 50 6.24 -10.02 11.27
C PRO A 50 7.62 -10.11 10.64
N LEU A 51 7.73 -9.83 9.34
CA LEU A 51 9.00 -9.82 8.59
C LEU A 51 9.42 -8.39 8.24
N SER A 52 8.51 -7.62 7.64
CA SER A 52 8.74 -6.24 7.23
C SER A 52 7.45 -5.45 7.24
N VAL A 53 7.57 -4.15 7.38
CA VAL A 53 6.48 -3.18 7.20
C VAL A 53 6.76 -2.42 5.92
N GLU A 54 5.76 -2.27 5.08
CA GLU A 54 5.87 -1.62 3.78
C GLU A 54 4.70 -0.68 3.52
N THR A 55 4.94 0.31 2.68
CA THR A 55 3.93 1.27 2.25
C THR A 55 4.25 1.75 0.84
N THR A 56 3.32 2.49 0.22
CA THR A 56 3.54 3.13 -1.07
C THR A 56 4.28 4.46 -0.91
N ALA A 57 5.01 4.83 -1.95
CA ALA A 57 5.72 6.10 -2.08
C ALA A 57 5.57 6.63 -3.52
N LEU A 58 5.94 7.89 -3.73
CA LEU A 58 6.04 8.46 -5.06
C LEU A 58 7.42 8.16 -5.65
N PHE A 59 7.44 7.44 -6.76
CA PHE A 59 8.61 7.30 -7.63
C PHE A 59 8.54 8.38 -8.72
N TYR A 60 9.68 8.95 -9.06
CA TYR A 60 9.79 9.92 -10.15
C TYR A 60 10.98 9.60 -11.05
N ASN A 61 10.81 9.80 -12.35
CA ASN A 61 11.90 9.61 -13.32
C ASN A 61 12.84 10.82 -13.26
N THR A 62 14.11 10.58 -12.92
CA THR A 62 15.11 11.64 -12.72
C THR A 62 15.55 12.32 -14.00
N ASP A 63 15.28 11.73 -15.17
CA ASP A 63 15.55 12.34 -16.48
C ASP A 63 14.41 13.24 -16.95
N MET A 64 13.20 13.12 -16.33
CA MET A 64 12.00 13.86 -16.71
C MET A 64 11.60 14.92 -15.67
N VAL A 65 11.98 14.73 -14.40
CA VAL A 65 11.57 15.56 -13.28
C VAL A 65 12.75 16.34 -12.72
N GLU A 66 12.77 17.66 -12.97
CA GLU A 66 13.82 18.53 -12.43
C GLU A 66 13.57 18.91 -10.96
N LYS A 67 12.30 19.06 -10.58
CA LYS A 67 11.88 19.45 -9.23
C LYS A 67 10.78 18.54 -8.74
N VAL A 68 11.02 17.85 -7.63
CA VAL A 68 10.03 16.98 -6.98
C VAL A 68 8.84 17.83 -6.50
N PRO A 69 7.57 17.44 -6.85
CA PRO A 69 6.39 18.18 -6.44
C PRO A 69 6.09 17.99 -4.96
N ALA A 70 5.70 19.06 -4.27
CA ALA A 70 5.31 19.03 -2.87
C ALA A 70 3.81 18.81 -2.68
N THR A 71 3.00 19.08 -3.70
CA THR A 71 1.55 18.94 -3.69
C THR A 71 1.07 18.15 -4.90
N TRP A 72 -0.10 17.54 -4.80
CA TRP A 72 -0.74 16.86 -5.95
C TRP A 72 -1.10 17.83 -7.06
N GLU A 73 -1.41 19.07 -6.73
CA GLU A 73 -1.67 20.12 -7.71
C GLU A 73 -0.40 20.39 -8.55
N GLU A 74 0.77 20.56 -7.92
CA GLU A 74 2.06 20.67 -8.62
C GLU A 74 2.38 19.42 -9.44
N LEU A 75 2.10 18.22 -8.90
CA LEU A 75 2.33 16.96 -9.59
C LEU A 75 1.51 16.88 -10.88
N VAL A 76 0.21 17.22 -10.83
CA VAL A 76 -0.68 17.19 -11.99
C VAL A 76 -0.19 18.18 -13.05
N GLU A 77 0.19 19.41 -12.67
CA GLU A 77 0.73 20.39 -13.61
C GLU A 77 1.97 19.85 -14.34
N GLN A 78 2.92 19.28 -13.59
CA GLN A 78 4.14 18.70 -14.15
C GLN A 78 3.84 17.44 -14.98
N ALA A 79 2.92 16.58 -14.53
CA ALA A 79 2.58 15.34 -15.21
C ALA A 79 1.93 15.58 -16.58
N VAL A 80 1.12 16.62 -16.72
CA VAL A 80 0.53 17.02 -18.02
C VAL A 80 1.62 17.36 -19.03
N GLU A 81 2.72 17.97 -18.60
CA GLU A 81 3.83 18.37 -19.48
C GLU A 81 4.86 17.24 -19.73
N ASN A 82 5.03 16.34 -18.74
CA ASN A 82 6.16 15.39 -18.71
C ASN A 82 5.73 13.90 -18.79
N GLY A 83 4.60 13.57 -19.40
CA GLY A 83 4.25 12.18 -19.72
C GLY A 83 3.41 11.45 -18.66
N GLY A 84 2.92 12.15 -17.64
CA GLY A 84 1.87 11.63 -16.78
C GLY A 84 2.34 10.99 -15.47
N VAL A 85 1.36 10.53 -14.71
CA VAL A 85 1.50 9.71 -13.49
C VAL A 85 0.82 8.38 -13.72
N GLN A 86 1.39 7.29 -13.18
CA GLN A 86 0.85 5.95 -13.35
C GLN A 86 0.67 5.25 -11.99
N PHE A 87 -0.50 4.70 -11.77
CA PHE A 87 -0.86 3.81 -10.65
C PHE A 87 -2.20 3.15 -10.97
N ASP A 88 -2.58 2.13 -10.22
CA ASP A 88 -3.89 1.49 -10.34
C ASP A 88 -4.94 2.31 -9.59
N ALA A 89 -5.58 3.24 -10.30
CA ALA A 89 -6.60 4.13 -9.76
C ALA A 89 -7.96 3.46 -9.53
N THR A 90 -8.06 2.15 -9.66
CA THR A 90 -9.25 1.36 -9.32
C THR A 90 -9.07 0.57 -8.03
N SER A 91 -7.89 0.61 -7.46
CA SER A 91 -7.54 -0.06 -6.21
C SER A 91 -7.51 0.90 -5.04
N ILE A 92 -8.35 0.65 -4.04
CA ILE A 92 -8.38 1.42 -2.78
C ILE A 92 -7.01 1.46 -2.08
N TYR A 93 -6.13 0.50 -2.36
CA TYR A 93 -4.78 0.47 -1.82
C TYR A 93 -3.96 1.69 -2.25
N TYR A 94 -4.13 2.15 -3.49
CA TYR A 94 -3.47 3.36 -4.01
C TYR A 94 -4.31 4.63 -3.78
N ASP A 95 -5.64 4.49 -3.69
CA ASP A 95 -6.57 5.63 -3.60
C ASP A 95 -6.79 6.11 -2.17
N LEU A 96 -6.46 5.30 -1.16
CA LEU A 96 -6.79 5.57 0.24
C LEU A 96 -6.27 6.94 0.71
N GLY A 97 -5.11 7.37 0.24
CA GLY A 97 -4.53 8.66 0.60
C GLY A 97 -5.39 9.84 0.17
N PHE A 98 -5.98 9.81 -1.02
CA PHE A 98 -6.92 10.83 -1.51
C PHE A 98 -8.20 10.82 -0.67
N VAL A 99 -8.76 9.63 -0.44
CA VAL A 99 -9.98 9.44 0.36
C VAL A 99 -9.77 9.97 1.77
N ARG A 100 -8.65 9.62 2.42
CA ARG A 100 -8.30 10.07 3.78
C ARG A 100 -8.07 11.59 3.86
N ALA A 101 -7.38 12.16 2.90
CA ALA A 101 -7.11 13.61 2.86
C ALA A 101 -8.38 14.44 2.74
N CYS A 102 -9.43 13.89 2.11
CA CYS A 102 -10.75 14.51 2.01
C CYS A 102 -11.72 14.15 3.16
N GLY A 103 -11.26 13.36 4.16
CA GLY A 103 -12.09 12.97 5.31
C GLY A 103 -12.94 11.71 5.12
N GLY A 104 -12.70 10.96 4.04
CA GLY A 104 -13.25 9.62 3.87
C GLY A 104 -12.47 8.57 4.67
N TYR A 105 -13.01 7.37 4.77
CA TYR A 105 -12.39 6.23 5.45
C TYR A 105 -13.02 4.92 4.94
N ILE A 106 -12.32 3.79 5.13
CA ILE A 106 -12.89 2.47 4.83
C ILE A 106 -13.88 2.09 5.94
N PHE A 107 -13.37 1.89 7.15
CA PHE A 107 -14.18 1.62 8.35
C PHE A 107 -13.86 2.65 9.42
N ASN A 108 -14.87 3.07 10.19
CA ASN A 108 -14.66 3.97 11.30
C ASN A 108 -13.85 3.27 12.40
N TYR A 109 -12.78 3.93 12.87
CA TYR A 109 -11.93 3.40 13.94
C TYR A 109 -12.17 4.19 15.21
N GLN A 110 -12.77 3.54 16.21
CA GLN A 110 -13.08 4.13 17.51
C GLN A 110 -12.74 3.16 18.64
N ASN A 111 -12.24 3.68 19.75
CA ASN A 111 -11.95 2.91 20.97
C ASN A 111 -11.06 1.67 20.73
N GLY A 112 -10.12 1.74 19.78
CA GLY A 112 -9.20 0.63 19.49
C GLY A 112 -9.77 -0.46 18.59
N ALA A 113 -10.93 -0.27 17.96
CA ALA A 113 -11.56 -1.23 17.06
C ALA A 113 -12.16 -0.57 15.82
N TYR A 114 -12.27 -1.35 14.75
CA TYR A 114 -12.98 -0.95 13.53
C TYR A 114 -14.46 -1.30 13.63
N ASP A 115 -15.32 -0.31 13.39
CA ASP A 115 -16.76 -0.53 13.18
C ASP A 115 -17.02 -0.80 11.70
N THR A 116 -17.17 -2.07 11.35
CA THR A 116 -17.41 -2.51 9.96
C THR A 116 -18.81 -2.17 9.45
N SER A 117 -19.71 -1.67 10.30
CA SER A 117 -21.01 -1.16 9.90
C SER A 117 -21.00 0.32 9.51
N ASP A 118 -19.95 1.06 9.89
CA ASP A 118 -19.74 2.47 9.55
C ASP A 118 -18.66 2.59 8.46
N ILE A 119 -19.12 2.72 7.21
CA ILE A 119 -18.28 2.78 6.00
C ILE A 119 -18.30 4.20 5.44
N GLY A 120 -17.15 4.86 5.41
CA GLY A 120 -16.98 6.24 4.96
C GLY A 120 -16.55 6.40 3.50
N LEU A 121 -16.74 5.39 2.65
CA LEU A 121 -16.38 5.45 1.21
C LEU A 121 -17.41 6.18 0.34
N ALA A 122 -18.56 6.55 0.89
CA ALA A 122 -19.61 7.29 0.20
C ALA A 122 -19.97 8.61 0.91
N ASN A 123 -19.16 9.07 1.86
CA ASN A 123 -19.35 10.39 2.46
C ASN A 123 -18.88 11.49 1.48
N ASP A 124 -19.22 12.75 1.75
CA ASP A 124 -18.91 13.87 0.86
C ASP A 124 -17.40 13.99 0.56
N GLY A 125 -16.55 13.67 1.54
CA GLY A 125 -15.09 13.70 1.37
C GLY A 125 -14.60 12.59 0.42
N ALA A 126 -15.08 11.37 0.58
CA ALA A 126 -14.75 10.28 -0.34
C ALA A 126 -15.22 10.58 -1.77
N VAL A 127 -16.44 11.13 -1.94
CA VAL A 127 -16.94 11.57 -3.24
C VAL A 127 -16.03 12.63 -3.86
N GLN A 128 -15.55 13.60 -3.09
CA GLN A 128 -14.58 14.60 -3.56
C GLN A 128 -13.28 13.97 -4.04
N ALA A 129 -12.74 12.99 -3.32
CA ALA A 129 -11.54 12.27 -3.71
C ALA A 129 -11.74 11.50 -5.03
N TYR A 130 -12.87 10.81 -5.20
CA TYR A 130 -13.17 10.10 -6.45
C TYR A 130 -13.44 11.04 -7.63
N HIS A 131 -13.96 12.24 -7.41
CA HIS A 131 -14.02 13.27 -8.46
C HIS A 131 -12.62 13.69 -8.94
N PHE A 132 -11.65 13.80 -8.02
CA PHE A 132 -10.27 14.08 -8.42
C PHE A 132 -9.66 12.93 -9.24
N LEU A 133 -9.87 11.68 -8.84
CA LEU A 133 -9.42 10.51 -9.60
C LEU A 133 -10.07 10.44 -10.99
N ASP A 134 -11.36 10.78 -11.09
CA ASP A 134 -12.06 10.92 -12.35
C ASP A 134 -11.45 12.05 -13.21
N ASP A 135 -11.11 13.18 -12.61
CA ASP A 135 -10.41 14.28 -13.28
C ASP A 135 -9.04 13.84 -13.82
N LEU A 136 -8.27 13.03 -13.08
CA LEU A 136 -6.99 12.48 -13.58
C LEU A 136 -7.19 11.66 -14.86
N CYS A 137 -8.30 10.91 -14.95
CA CYS A 137 -8.61 10.09 -16.11
C CYS A 137 -9.22 10.93 -17.25
N ASN A 138 -10.32 11.63 -16.96
CA ASN A 138 -11.21 12.17 -18.00
C ASN A 138 -10.93 13.64 -18.36
N ARG A 139 -10.40 14.42 -17.44
CA ARG A 139 -10.09 15.83 -17.66
C ARG A 139 -8.63 16.04 -18.07
N TYR A 140 -7.70 15.40 -17.37
CA TYR A 140 -6.27 15.57 -17.60
C TYR A 140 -5.70 14.49 -18.53
N GLY A 141 -6.35 13.34 -18.65
CA GLY A 141 -5.90 12.23 -19.48
C GLY A 141 -4.57 11.63 -19.05
N LEU A 142 -4.26 11.70 -17.74
CA LEU A 142 -2.98 11.26 -17.17
C LEU A 142 -2.92 9.77 -16.95
N ILE A 143 -4.05 9.16 -16.61
CA ILE A 143 -4.22 7.72 -16.43
C ILE A 143 -5.50 7.24 -17.10
N THR A 144 -5.63 5.93 -17.29
CA THR A 144 -6.87 5.32 -17.77
C THR A 144 -7.33 4.26 -16.77
N ALA A 145 -8.65 4.03 -16.68
CA ALA A 145 -9.24 3.13 -15.69
C ALA A 145 -8.87 1.64 -15.89
N ASP A 146 -8.25 1.28 -17.00
CA ASP A 146 -7.76 -0.07 -17.30
C ASP A 146 -6.27 -0.27 -16.94
N VAL A 147 -5.60 0.74 -16.39
CA VAL A 147 -4.22 0.64 -15.92
C VAL A 147 -4.19 -0.16 -14.63
N THR A 148 -3.62 -1.38 -14.70
CA THR A 148 -3.30 -2.19 -13.54
C THR A 148 -1.95 -1.80 -12.94
N ALA A 149 -1.65 -2.25 -11.72
CA ALA A 149 -0.34 -2.03 -11.09
C ALA A 149 0.83 -2.54 -11.95
N ASP A 150 0.65 -3.67 -12.66
CA ASP A 150 1.66 -4.22 -13.56
C ASP A 150 1.90 -3.35 -14.81
N ILE A 151 0.82 -2.80 -15.39
CA ILE A 151 0.89 -1.88 -16.52
C ILE A 151 1.57 -0.58 -16.08
N ALA A 152 1.16 -0.01 -14.94
CA ALA A 152 1.74 1.20 -14.38
C ALA A 152 3.25 1.05 -14.13
N ARG A 153 3.65 -0.05 -13.49
CA ARG A 153 5.06 -0.40 -13.26
C ARG A 153 5.83 -0.50 -14.57
N SER A 154 5.31 -1.23 -15.55
CA SER A 154 5.94 -1.39 -16.86
C SER A 154 6.07 -0.07 -17.60
N ASN A 155 5.07 0.82 -17.52
CA ASN A 155 5.15 2.13 -18.16
C ASN A 155 6.24 3.00 -17.52
N PHE A 156 6.33 3.02 -16.20
CA PHE A 156 7.39 3.76 -15.51
C PHE A 156 8.78 3.20 -15.80
N GLN A 157 8.95 1.87 -15.72
CA GLN A 157 10.20 1.18 -16.02
C GLN A 157 10.73 1.48 -17.44
N ASN A 158 9.82 1.67 -18.39
CA ASN A 158 10.17 1.98 -19.78
C ASN A 158 10.23 3.50 -20.08
N GLY A 159 10.23 4.36 -19.06
CA GLY A 159 10.34 5.82 -19.22
C GLY A 159 9.15 6.46 -19.93
N LYS A 160 7.96 5.86 -19.85
CA LYS A 160 6.73 6.37 -20.50
C LYS A 160 5.95 7.36 -19.64
N CYS A 161 6.31 7.51 -18.36
CA CYS A 161 5.69 8.46 -17.44
C CYS A 161 6.70 9.04 -16.47
N ALA A 162 6.43 10.26 -16.01
CA ALA A 162 7.29 10.97 -15.09
C ALA A 162 7.15 10.48 -13.64
N TYR A 163 5.94 10.04 -13.25
CA TYR A 163 5.61 9.66 -11.89
C TYR A 163 4.94 8.28 -11.82
N TYR A 164 5.21 7.58 -10.72
CA TYR A 164 4.62 6.29 -10.42
C TYR A 164 4.38 6.14 -8.91
N ILE A 165 3.22 5.62 -8.53
CA ILE A 165 2.94 5.22 -7.15
C ILE A 165 3.17 3.73 -7.04
N GLY A 166 4.16 3.34 -6.24
CA GLY A 166 4.52 1.96 -5.99
C GLY A 166 5.13 1.78 -4.61
N GLY A 167 5.80 0.66 -4.41
CA GLY A 167 6.40 0.32 -3.13
C GLY A 167 7.79 -0.31 -3.24
N PRO A 168 8.37 -0.77 -2.13
CA PRO A 168 9.71 -1.36 -2.12
C PRO A 168 9.85 -2.60 -3.01
N TRP A 169 8.75 -3.28 -3.31
CA TRP A 169 8.70 -4.46 -4.20
C TRP A 169 9.07 -4.14 -5.67
N ASP A 170 9.09 -2.88 -6.08
CA ASP A 170 9.40 -2.45 -7.44
C ASP A 170 10.87 -2.05 -7.62
N ILE A 171 11.59 -1.77 -6.53
CA ILE A 171 12.95 -1.21 -6.53
C ILE A 171 13.94 -2.10 -7.29
N ASP A 172 13.93 -3.40 -7.01
CA ASP A 172 14.85 -4.36 -7.63
C ASP A 172 14.59 -4.45 -9.15
N GLY A 173 13.31 -4.39 -9.56
CA GLY A 173 12.93 -4.39 -10.97
C GLY A 173 13.43 -3.14 -11.69
N PHE A 174 13.25 -1.98 -11.13
CA PHE A 174 13.71 -0.71 -11.71
C PHE A 174 15.23 -0.62 -11.72
N THR A 175 15.89 -1.08 -10.66
CA THR A 175 17.37 -1.13 -10.60
C THR A 175 17.95 -2.05 -11.65
N SER A 176 17.38 -3.24 -11.81
CA SER A 176 17.83 -4.24 -12.81
C SER A 176 17.61 -3.78 -14.26
N ALA A 177 16.59 -2.95 -14.48
CA ALA A 177 16.30 -2.36 -15.79
C ALA A 177 17.04 -1.05 -16.05
N GLU A 178 17.89 -0.60 -15.12
CA GLU A 178 18.61 0.68 -15.19
C GLU A 178 17.66 1.88 -15.39
N THR A 179 16.44 1.79 -14.84
CA THR A 179 15.46 2.88 -14.90
C THR A 179 15.99 4.06 -14.07
N PRO A 180 16.03 5.29 -14.60
CA PRO A 180 16.44 6.46 -13.84
C PRO A 180 15.31 6.88 -12.89
N PHE A 181 15.43 6.57 -11.59
CA PHE A 181 14.38 6.91 -10.63
C PHE A 181 14.91 7.50 -9.32
N GLY A 182 14.07 8.31 -8.69
CA GLY A 182 14.15 8.71 -7.30
C GLY A 182 12.86 8.35 -6.57
N ILE A 183 12.92 8.32 -5.25
CA ILE A 183 11.78 8.03 -4.38
C ILE A 183 11.61 9.18 -3.41
N THR A 184 10.37 9.57 -3.17
CA THR A 184 10.01 10.62 -2.19
C THR A 184 8.73 10.23 -1.44
N GLU A 185 8.45 10.95 -0.36
CA GLU A 185 7.14 10.90 0.29
C GLU A 185 6.03 11.33 -0.69
N MET A 186 4.81 10.88 -0.40
CA MET A 186 3.65 11.30 -1.19
C MET A 186 3.40 12.80 -1.02
N PRO A 187 3.13 13.53 -2.12
CA PRO A 187 2.77 14.94 -2.05
C PRO A 187 1.50 15.16 -1.22
N THR A 188 1.38 16.33 -0.59
CA THR A 188 0.14 16.71 0.10
C THR A 188 -1.02 16.84 -0.90
N PHE A 189 -2.24 16.56 -0.44
CA PHE A 189 -3.46 16.70 -1.23
C PHE A 189 -4.44 17.64 -0.52
N HIS A 190 -4.88 18.70 -1.20
CA HIS A 190 -5.72 19.76 -0.60
C HIS A 190 -5.16 20.31 0.72
N GLY A 191 -3.84 20.42 0.82
CA GLY A 191 -3.15 20.90 2.02
C GLY A 191 -3.13 19.91 3.19
N GLN A 192 -3.59 18.67 2.97
CA GLN A 192 -3.56 17.59 3.96
C GLN A 192 -2.44 16.58 3.64
N ALA A 193 -1.90 15.95 4.68
CA ALA A 193 -0.95 14.86 4.50
C ALA A 193 -1.62 13.69 3.76
N PHE A 194 -0.90 13.14 2.78
CA PHE A 194 -1.34 11.95 2.06
C PHE A 194 -0.98 10.70 2.87
N VAL A 195 -1.96 10.08 3.48
CA VAL A 195 -1.76 8.91 4.35
C VAL A 195 -1.89 7.63 3.52
N THR A 196 -0.78 6.93 3.35
CA THR A 196 -0.72 5.66 2.63
C THR A 196 -1.07 4.47 3.54
N PRO A 197 -1.65 3.38 3.01
CA PRO A 197 -1.84 2.16 3.77
C PRO A 197 -0.48 1.56 4.16
N VAL A 198 -0.45 0.91 5.32
CA VAL A 198 0.72 0.16 5.78
C VAL A 198 0.42 -1.33 5.64
N GLY A 199 1.24 -2.04 4.86
CA GLY A 199 1.25 -3.49 4.77
C GLY A 199 2.31 -4.10 5.67
N THR A 200 2.09 -5.31 6.14
CA THR A 200 3.08 -6.09 6.87
C THR A 200 3.26 -7.43 6.17
N GLN A 201 4.49 -7.72 5.74
CA GLN A 201 4.83 -9.08 5.34
C GLN A 201 4.96 -9.91 6.61
N VAL A 202 4.27 -11.04 6.64
CA VAL A 202 4.26 -11.95 7.78
C VAL A 202 4.65 -13.34 7.35
N SER A 203 5.20 -14.13 8.27
CA SER A 203 5.44 -15.55 8.06
C SER A 203 4.67 -16.38 9.07
N PHE A 204 4.10 -17.49 8.62
CA PHE A 204 3.44 -18.46 9.49
C PHE A 204 3.98 -19.87 9.27
N VAL A 205 3.78 -20.72 10.25
CA VAL A 205 4.10 -22.14 10.18
C VAL A 205 2.84 -22.93 9.89
N GLY A 206 2.93 -23.85 8.91
CA GLY A 206 1.80 -24.72 8.56
C GLY A 206 1.43 -25.63 9.74
N LYS A 207 0.11 -25.74 10.03
CA LYS A 207 -0.43 -26.49 11.16
C LYS A 207 -0.02 -27.97 11.16
N ASP A 208 0.02 -28.59 9.98
CA ASP A 208 0.36 -30.00 9.83
C ASP A 208 1.87 -30.26 9.64
N SER A 209 2.71 -29.26 9.91
CA SER A 209 4.16 -29.43 9.84
C SER A 209 4.66 -30.25 11.01
N ASP A 210 5.45 -31.28 10.72
CA ASP A 210 6.20 -32.08 11.70
C ASP A 210 7.43 -31.36 12.26
N LYS A 211 7.69 -30.12 11.80
CA LYS A 211 8.84 -29.29 12.14
C LYS A 211 8.39 -27.91 12.64
N GLN A 212 7.31 -27.84 13.41
CA GLN A 212 6.82 -26.56 13.93
C GLN A 212 7.84 -25.91 14.88
N GLU A 213 8.37 -26.65 15.85
CA GLU A 213 9.33 -26.13 16.83
C GLU A 213 10.59 -25.52 16.18
N PRO A 214 11.34 -26.21 15.29
CA PRO A 214 12.48 -25.59 14.60
C PRO A 214 12.09 -24.52 13.57
N ALA A 215 10.84 -24.43 13.18
CA ALA A 215 10.38 -23.41 12.24
C ALA A 215 10.11 -22.05 12.93
N TRP A 216 9.93 -22.05 14.24
CA TRP A 216 9.77 -20.87 15.05
C TRP A 216 11.07 -20.34 15.66
N SER A 217 12.16 -21.06 15.55
CA SER A 217 13.51 -20.68 16.02
C SER A 217 14.28 -19.91 14.95
#